data_a67ce3e8249d451c1db578b4ad40a440
#
_entry.id   a67ce3e8249d451c1db578b4ad40a440
#
_cell.length_a   1.000
_cell.length_b   1.000
_cell.length_c   1.000
_cell.angle_alpha   90.00
_cell.angle_beta   90.00
_cell.angle_gamma   90.00
#
_symmetry.space_group_name_H-M   'P 1'
#
loop_
_entity.id
_entity.type
_entity.pdbx_description
1 polymer ?
#
loop_
_entity_poly.entity_id
_entity_poly.type
_entity_poly.pdbx_seq_one_letter_code
_entity_poly.pdbx_strand_id
1 'polypeptide(L)'
;MEKRTIVKLPGDGIGKAVLDECIKVLDAAGFNAEYVEGDIGWEFWCKEGNPLPQRTIDLIEKHKIGLFGAITSKPKDDAFNELSLELQKKGLVYSSPIVGLRQHFGLDICLRPCRSYTGNPLNFIRRGQNNSIEEPQVDVAIFRQNTEGLYGGVEWSNPPAQVYDALMTHPKFKKNFGSTPVEEISVSTRIFTKNATERIIRAAFDHAVKFDYKSVTVCEKPNVIRETSGMMYKMAQQIQKADYPQIELWNTNIDAQMMWLTKNPEIYGVIVAGNMFGDIVSDGFAGLIGGLGFACSAQTNPDNGIAIFEPTHGSAPKYADYPVSIVNPIAMIESACMMLEYIDEIEIATKIRKAVAEVVTEGKVRTYDMMKMTGKADVINNGAASTQEMAAAIINKFKA
;
A
#
# COMPACT_ATOMS: atom_id res chain seq x y z
N MET A 1 11.28 -24.21 -16.79
CA MET A 1 11.14 -23.61 -15.45
C MET A 1 10.04 -24.36 -14.71
N GLU A 2 10.23 -24.64 -13.43
CA GLU A 2 9.22 -25.26 -12.59
C GLU A 2 8.02 -24.30 -12.48
N LYS A 3 6.78 -24.85 -12.59
CA LYS A 3 5.55 -24.06 -12.51
C LYS A 3 5.39 -23.51 -11.10
N ARG A 4 5.35 -22.18 -10.96
CA ARG A 4 5.17 -21.54 -9.66
C ARG A 4 3.70 -21.55 -9.25
N THR A 5 3.42 -21.69 -7.96
CA THR A 5 2.05 -21.55 -7.42
C THR A 5 1.92 -20.19 -6.73
N ILE A 6 0.93 -19.41 -7.18
CA ILE A 6 0.59 -18.08 -6.63
C ILE A 6 -0.79 -18.16 -5.97
N VAL A 7 -0.89 -17.68 -4.73
CA VAL A 7 -2.19 -17.57 -4.06
C VAL A 7 -2.93 -16.35 -4.60
N LYS A 8 -4.05 -16.60 -5.25
CA LYS A 8 -4.96 -15.58 -5.77
C LYS A 8 -5.96 -15.19 -4.67
N LEU A 9 -5.95 -13.94 -4.25
CA LEU A 9 -6.79 -13.38 -3.20
C LEU A 9 -7.70 -12.29 -3.77
N PRO A 10 -8.87 -12.61 -4.35
CA PRO A 10 -9.70 -11.62 -5.03
C PRO A 10 -10.18 -10.50 -4.10
N GLY A 11 -10.53 -10.86 -2.87
CA GLY A 11 -11.14 -9.91 -1.92
C GLY A 11 -12.52 -9.45 -2.35
N ASP A 12 -12.77 -8.14 -2.22
CA ASP A 12 -14.09 -7.54 -2.36
C ASP A 12 -14.21 -6.61 -3.56
N GLY A 13 -15.44 -6.35 -3.97
CA GLY A 13 -15.81 -5.31 -4.93
C GLY A 13 -15.05 -5.44 -6.24
N ILE A 14 -14.30 -4.40 -6.63
CA ILE A 14 -13.54 -4.37 -7.89
C ILE A 14 -12.30 -5.28 -7.87
N GLY A 15 -11.92 -5.80 -6.69
CA GLY A 15 -10.67 -6.57 -6.52
C GLY A 15 -10.60 -7.78 -7.45
N LYS A 16 -11.70 -8.52 -7.59
CA LYS A 16 -11.77 -9.65 -8.53
C LYS A 16 -11.55 -9.23 -9.98
N ALA A 17 -12.18 -8.14 -10.41
CA ALA A 17 -12.11 -7.68 -11.79
C ALA A 17 -10.69 -7.26 -12.19
N VAL A 18 -10.01 -6.48 -11.34
CA VAL A 18 -8.62 -6.04 -11.62
C VAL A 18 -7.64 -7.20 -11.57
N LEU A 19 -7.85 -8.15 -10.64
CA LEU A 19 -6.97 -9.31 -10.48
C LEU A 19 -7.13 -10.31 -11.66
N ASP A 20 -8.35 -10.58 -12.12
CA ASP A 20 -8.61 -11.45 -13.25
C ASP A 20 -7.97 -10.89 -14.54
N GLU A 21 -8.06 -9.58 -14.78
CA GLU A 21 -7.42 -8.94 -15.93
C GLU A 21 -5.89 -8.89 -15.78
N CYS A 22 -5.38 -8.71 -14.58
CA CYS A 22 -3.94 -8.79 -14.30
C CYS A 22 -3.38 -10.17 -14.61
N ILE A 23 -4.06 -11.25 -14.22
CA ILE A 23 -3.66 -12.64 -14.54
C ILE A 23 -3.57 -12.85 -16.05
N LYS A 24 -4.55 -12.34 -16.85
CA LYS A 24 -4.48 -12.41 -18.32
C LYS A 24 -3.24 -11.71 -18.88
N VAL A 25 -2.83 -10.58 -18.29
CA VAL A 25 -1.61 -9.87 -18.69
C VAL A 25 -0.37 -10.71 -18.36
N LEU A 26 -0.32 -11.32 -17.17
CA LEU A 26 0.78 -12.21 -16.76
C LEU A 26 0.92 -13.41 -17.70
N ASP A 27 -0.18 -14.09 -17.99
CA ASP A 27 -0.22 -15.25 -18.89
C ASP A 27 0.23 -14.87 -20.31
N ALA A 28 -0.28 -13.75 -20.84
CA ALA A 28 0.09 -13.25 -22.16
C ALA A 28 1.55 -12.78 -22.25
N ALA A 29 2.13 -12.34 -21.13
CA ALA A 29 3.55 -11.98 -21.04
C ALA A 29 4.47 -13.21 -21.00
N GLY A 30 3.92 -14.41 -20.72
CA GLY A 30 4.63 -15.68 -20.66
C GLY A 30 4.99 -16.15 -19.25
N PHE A 31 4.36 -15.60 -18.22
CA PHE A 31 4.57 -16.07 -16.85
C PHE A 31 3.85 -17.41 -16.62
N ASN A 32 4.62 -18.47 -16.35
CA ASN A 32 4.08 -19.82 -16.16
C ASN A 32 3.77 -20.08 -14.68
N ALA A 33 2.54 -19.82 -14.26
CA ALA A 33 2.09 -20.03 -12.91
C ALA A 33 0.82 -20.87 -12.80
N GLU A 34 0.59 -21.42 -11.62
CA GLU A 34 -0.68 -21.95 -11.16
C GLU A 34 -1.27 -20.99 -10.13
N TYR A 35 -2.53 -20.66 -10.28
CA TYR A 35 -3.22 -19.76 -9.37
C TYR A 35 -4.18 -20.56 -8.49
N VAL A 36 -3.94 -20.55 -7.17
CA VAL A 36 -4.82 -21.18 -6.18
C VAL A 36 -5.60 -20.08 -5.46
N GLU A 37 -6.92 -20.13 -5.55
CA GLU A 37 -7.77 -19.10 -4.97
C GLU A 37 -7.91 -19.30 -3.46
N GLY A 38 -7.70 -18.23 -2.68
CA GLY A 38 -7.90 -18.17 -1.24
C GLY A 38 -9.11 -17.32 -0.89
N ASP A 39 -9.89 -17.80 0.05
CA ASP A 39 -11.10 -17.15 0.57
C ASP A 39 -10.72 -15.98 1.47
N ILE A 40 -11.13 -14.75 1.11
CA ILE A 40 -10.80 -13.54 1.87
C ILE A 40 -11.81 -12.43 1.58
N GLY A 41 -12.17 -11.67 2.61
CA GLY A 41 -12.97 -10.45 2.43
C GLY A 41 -14.33 -10.47 3.11
N TRP A 42 -15.16 -9.53 2.67
CA TRP A 42 -16.45 -9.21 3.28
C TRP A 42 -17.47 -10.35 3.19
N GLU A 43 -17.44 -11.09 2.08
CA GLU A 43 -18.29 -12.26 1.88
C GLU A 43 -18.10 -13.29 3.00
N PHE A 44 -16.83 -13.58 3.36
CA PHE A 44 -16.50 -14.54 4.40
C PHE A 44 -16.76 -14.01 5.82
N TRP A 45 -16.65 -12.70 6.01
CA TRP A 45 -17.13 -12.07 7.22
C TRP A 45 -18.63 -12.33 7.42
N CYS A 46 -19.44 -12.04 6.41
CA CYS A 46 -20.89 -12.23 6.48
C CYS A 46 -21.32 -13.69 6.62
N LYS A 47 -20.62 -14.61 5.93
CA LYS A 47 -20.95 -16.04 5.94
C LYS A 47 -20.46 -16.79 7.17
N GLU A 48 -19.23 -16.51 7.61
CA GLU A 48 -18.51 -17.32 8.60
C GLU A 48 -18.17 -16.52 9.86
N GLY A 49 -18.29 -15.19 9.84
CA GLY A 49 -17.84 -14.30 10.91
C GLY A 49 -16.32 -14.15 10.95
N ASN A 50 -15.63 -14.52 9.87
CA ASN A 50 -14.18 -14.42 9.77
C ASN A 50 -13.78 -13.97 8.35
N PRO A 51 -13.28 -12.74 8.15
CA PRO A 51 -12.90 -12.24 6.83
C PRO A 51 -11.57 -12.80 6.30
N LEU A 52 -10.83 -13.55 7.14
CA LEU A 52 -9.58 -14.24 6.80
C LEU A 52 -9.62 -15.67 7.36
N PRO A 53 -10.27 -16.63 6.67
CA PRO A 53 -10.36 -18.00 7.13
C PRO A 53 -8.99 -18.70 7.25
N GLN A 54 -8.85 -19.62 8.20
CA GLN A 54 -7.60 -20.34 8.43
C GLN A 54 -7.08 -21.05 7.18
N ARG A 55 -7.96 -21.62 6.34
CA ARG A 55 -7.59 -22.27 5.08
C ARG A 55 -6.82 -21.36 4.12
N THR A 56 -7.09 -20.05 4.15
CA THR A 56 -6.35 -19.06 3.34
C THR A 56 -4.98 -18.77 3.95
N ILE A 57 -4.89 -18.68 5.26
CA ILE A 57 -3.62 -18.58 5.98
C ILE A 57 -2.73 -19.77 5.63
N ASP A 58 -3.26 -20.99 5.69
CA ASP A 58 -2.54 -22.22 5.37
C ASP A 58 -2.04 -22.25 3.91
N LEU A 59 -2.86 -21.75 2.97
CA LEU A 59 -2.45 -21.61 1.55
C LEU A 59 -1.27 -20.63 1.40
N ILE A 60 -1.33 -19.46 2.04
CA ILE A 60 -0.26 -18.46 1.97
C ILE A 60 1.01 -18.99 2.65
N GLU A 61 0.87 -19.67 3.78
CA GLU A 61 2.01 -20.26 4.49
C GLU A 61 2.72 -21.31 3.62
N LYS A 62 1.94 -22.12 2.89
CA LYS A 62 2.46 -23.15 1.99
C LYS A 62 3.13 -22.59 0.74
N HIS A 63 2.49 -21.63 0.07
CA HIS A 63 2.90 -21.16 -1.24
C HIS A 63 3.70 -19.84 -1.22
N LYS A 64 3.73 -19.15 -0.08
CA LYS A 64 4.55 -17.96 0.23
C LYS A 64 4.16 -16.68 -0.50
N ILE A 65 3.66 -16.74 -1.71
CA ILE A 65 3.41 -15.58 -2.59
C ILE A 65 1.91 -15.43 -2.85
N GLY A 66 1.40 -14.23 -2.56
CA GLY A 66 0.01 -13.87 -2.82
C GLY A 66 -0.15 -12.63 -3.69
N LEU A 67 -1.11 -12.69 -4.62
CA LEU A 67 -1.64 -11.53 -5.34
C LEU A 67 -3.02 -11.22 -4.76
N PHE A 68 -3.19 -10.00 -4.25
CA PHE A 68 -4.39 -9.56 -3.55
C PHE A 68 -5.06 -8.40 -4.29
N GLY A 69 -6.38 -8.53 -4.53
CA GLY A 69 -7.14 -7.56 -5.30
C GLY A 69 -7.51 -6.31 -4.50
N ALA A 70 -8.49 -6.42 -3.62
CA ALA A 70 -8.92 -5.29 -2.78
C ALA A 70 -9.79 -5.75 -1.61
N ILE A 71 -9.98 -4.89 -0.62
CA ILE A 71 -10.77 -5.21 0.56
C ILE A 71 -11.76 -4.09 0.93
N THR A 72 -12.92 -4.49 1.43
CA THR A 72 -13.91 -3.61 2.06
C THR A 72 -13.64 -3.54 3.56
N SER A 73 -13.55 -2.35 4.11
CA SER A 73 -13.52 -2.11 5.54
C SER A 73 -14.67 -1.19 5.92
N LYS A 74 -15.45 -1.60 6.92
CA LYS A 74 -16.59 -0.81 7.45
C LYS A 74 -16.39 -0.54 8.94
N PRO A 75 -17.05 0.49 9.49
CA PRO A 75 -17.11 0.72 10.92
C PRO A 75 -17.61 -0.52 11.68
N LYS A 76 -17.17 -0.65 12.92
CA LYS A 76 -17.42 -1.83 13.76
C LYS A 76 -18.89 -2.19 13.88
N ASP A 77 -19.76 -1.19 14.08
CA ASP A 77 -21.20 -1.39 14.27
C ASP A 77 -21.87 -1.82 12.96
N ASP A 78 -21.48 -1.23 11.83
CA ASP A 78 -22.00 -1.62 10.51
C ASP A 78 -21.60 -3.05 10.18
N ALA A 79 -20.34 -3.41 10.44
CA ALA A 79 -19.84 -4.76 10.24
C ALA A 79 -20.57 -5.81 11.08
N PHE A 80 -20.90 -5.47 12.33
CA PHE A 80 -21.65 -6.34 13.22
C PHE A 80 -23.10 -6.53 12.74
N ASN A 81 -23.76 -5.46 12.29
CA ASN A 81 -25.15 -5.49 11.86
C ASN A 81 -25.36 -6.32 10.57
N GLU A 82 -24.33 -6.52 9.76
CA GLU A 82 -24.42 -7.35 8.54
C GLU A 82 -24.23 -8.85 8.79
N LEU A 83 -23.88 -9.25 10.02
CA LEU A 83 -23.84 -10.66 10.40
C LEU A 83 -25.23 -11.26 10.58
N SER A 84 -25.35 -12.56 10.33
CA SER A 84 -26.55 -13.31 10.71
C SER A 84 -26.78 -13.26 12.22
N LEU A 85 -28.03 -13.40 12.68
CA LEU A 85 -28.36 -13.41 14.11
C LEU A 85 -27.58 -14.47 14.92
N GLU A 86 -27.23 -15.60 14.29
CA GLU A 86 -26.42 -16.64 14.92
C GLU A 86 -24.98 -16.18 15.14
N LEU A 87 -24.38 -15.50 14.17
CA LEU A 87 -23.03 -14.98 14.26
C LEU A 87 -22.94 -13.78 15.21
N GLN A 88 -23.98 -12.92 15.23
CA GLN A 88 -24.05 -11.81 16.19
C GLN A 88 -24.02 -12.28 17.66
N LYS A 89 -24.69 -13.40 17.97
CA LYS A 89 -24.64 -14.01 19.31
C LYS A 89 -23.26 -14.43 19.78
N LYS A 90 -22.32 -14.61 18.84
CA LYS A 90 -20.92 -14.96 19.17
C LYS A 90 -20.07 -13.74 19.59
N GLY A 91 -20.60 -12.52 19.51
CA GLY A 91 -19.91 -11.28 19.90
C GLY A 91 -18.65 -11.00 19.04
N LEU A 92 -18.66 -11.38 17.76
CA LEU A 92 -17.54 -11.22 16.86
C LEU A 92 -17.28 -9.74 16.56
N VAL A 93 -16.02 -9.40 16.40
CA VAL A 93 -15.56 -8.05 16.05
C VAL A 93 -14.81 -8.11 14.72
N TYR A 94 -15.23 -7.30 13.76
CA TYR A 94 -14.56 -7.21 12.47
C TYR A 94 -13.13 -6.67 12.62
N SER A 95 -12.21 -7.33 11.97
CA SER A 95 -10.84 -6.84 11.75
C SER A 95 -10.52 -6.95 10.26
N SER A 96 -9.88 -5.93 9.71
CA SER A 96 -9.50 -5.96 8.29
C SER A 96 -8.58 -7.15 8.01
N PRO A 97 -8.90 -8.02 7.02
CA PRO A 97 -8.11 -9.20 6.73
C PRO A 97 -6.68 -8.89 6.27
N ILE A 98 -6.47 -7.75 5.61
CA ILE A 98 -5.10 -7.34 5.25
C ILE A 98 -4.26 -6.98 6.48
N VAL A 99 -4.87 -6.37 7.50
CA VAL A 99 -4.20 -6.14 8.80
C VAL A 99 -3.92 -7.49 9.47
N GLY A 100 -4.88 -8.41 9.40
CA GLY A 100 -4.71 -9.79 9.89
C GLY A 100 -3.50 -10.50 9.24
N LEU A 101 -3.37 -10.43 7.92
CA LEU A 101 -2.22 -10.99 7.19
C LEU A 101 -0.90 -10.35 7.62
N ARG A 102 -0.86 -9.02 7.74
CA ARG A 102 0.34 -8.27 8.18
C ARG A 102 0.81 -8.74 9.56
N GLN A 103 -0.12 -8.85 10.50
CA GLN A 103 0.19 -9.27 11.87
C GLN A 103 0.56 -10.75 11.93
N HIS A 104 -0.21 -11.63 11.28
CA HIS A 104 -0.02 -13.08 11.35
C HIS A 104 1.35 -13.49 10.77
N PHE A 105 1.71 -12.96 9.61
CA PHE A 105 2.95 -13.30 8.91
C PHE A 105 4.12 -12.34 9.22
N GLY A 106 3.89 -11.31 10.04
CA GLY A 106 4.89 -10.31 10.35
C GLY A 106 5.38 -9.57 9.10
N LEU A 107 4.45 -9.19 8.20
CA LEU A 107 4.78 -8.46 6.96
C LEU A 107 5.12 -7.01 7.30
N ASP A 108 6.26 -6.79 7.91
CA ASP A 108 6.67 -5.52 8.49
C ASP A 108 7.32 -4.55 7.49
N ILE A 109 7.71 -5.03 6.32
CA ILE A 109 8.25 -4.21 5.23
C ILE A 109 7.17 -4.00 4.17
N CYS A 110 6.69 -2.77 4.05
CA CYS A 110 5.79 -2.36 2.98
C CYS A 110 6.54 -1.42 2.03
N LEU A 111 6.67 -1.82 0.76
CA LEU A 111 7.22 -1.00 -0.33
C LEU A 111 6.09 -0.49 -1.21
N ARG A 112 6.01 0.83 -1.41
CA ARG A 112 5.07 1.52 -2.31
C ARG A 112 5.86 2.42 -3.27
N PRO A 113 6.24 1.93 -4.46
CA PRO A 113 6.87 2.77 -5.47
C PRO A 113 5.85 3.72 -6.08
N CYS A 114 6.24 4.96 -6.29
CA CYS A 114 5.47 5.99 -6.98
C CYS A 114 6.29 6.47 -8.18
N ARG A 115 5.92 6.01 -9.37
CA ARG A 115 6.59 6.35 -10.62
C ARG A 115 5.61 6.93 -11.61
N SER A 116 5.90 8.13 -12.12
CA SER A 116 5.08 8.76 -13.15
C SER A 116 5.34 8.15 -14.52
N TYR A 117 4.29 7.97 -15.30
CA TYR A 117 4.37 7.55 -16.69
C TYR A 117 4.29 8.75 -17.62
N THR A 118 5.21 8.88 -18.57
CA THR A 118 5.14 9.92 -19.59
C THR A 118 3.83 9.86 -20.34
N GLY A 119 3.17 11.03 -20.50
CA GLY A 119 1.88 11.12 -21.20
C GLY A 119 0.65 10.74 -20.36
N ASN A 120 0.83 10.38 -19.09
CA ASN A 120 -0.31 10.21 -18.19
C ASN A 120 -0.95 11.57 -17.89
N PRO A 121 -2.23 11.77 -18.26
CA PRO A 121 -2.91 13.07 -18.08
C PRO A 121 -3.15 13.42 -16.60
N LEU A 122 -2.88 12.50 -15.69
CA LEU A 122 -3.03 12.67 -14.25
C LEU A 122 -1.73 13.01 -13.54
N ASN A 123 -0.60 13.06 -14.26
CA ASN A 123 0.67 13.44 -13.67
C ASN A 123 0.59 14.84 -13.05
N PHE A 124 1.35 15.02 -11.99
CA PHE A 124 1.51 16.30 -11.34
C PHE A 124 2.15 17.31 -12.31
N ILE A 125 1.58 18.49 -12.34
CA ILE A 125 2.11 19.65 -13.06
C ILE A 125 2.27 20.83 -12.11
N ARG A 126 3.30 21.62 -12.30
CA ARG A 126 3.53 22.87 -11.55
C ARG A 126 3.83 24.04 -12.49
N ARG A 127 3.75 25.23 -11.94
CA ARG A 127 4.25 26.43 -12.64
C ARG A 127 5.75 26.57 -12.38
N GLY A 128 6.51 26.58 -13.46
CA GLY A 128 7.92 26.87 -13.48
C GLY A 128 8.26 28.33 -13.68
N GLN A 129 9.52 28.59 -14.06
CA GLN A 129 9.96 29.96 -14.38
C GLN A 129 9.18 30.55 -15.57
N ASN A 130 8.92 31.84 -15.51
CA ASN A 130 8.16 32.57 -16.55
C ASN A 130 6.75 31.99 -16.81
N ASN A 131 6.10 31.44 -15.79
CA ASN A 131 4.80 30.79 -15.90
C ASN A 131 4.76 29.57 -16.86
N SER A 132 5.90 28.97 -17.20
CA SER A 132 5.93 27.71 -17.92
C SER A 132 5.18 26.62 -17.15
N ILE A 133 4.63 25.64 -17.87
CA ILE A 133 4.08 24.42 -17.25
C ILE A 133 5.19 23.39 -17.24
N GLU A 134 5.48 22.85 -16.06
CA GLU A 134 6.47 21.78 -15.85
C GLU A 134 5.74 20.52 -15.36
N GLU A 135 6.14 19.38 -15.88
CA GLU A 135 5.72 18.04 -15.44
C GLU A 135 6.94 17.33 -14.85
N PRO A 136 7.19 17.45 -13.52
CA PRO A 136 8.30 16.75 -12.88
C PRO A 136 8.12 15.24 -12.98
N GLN A 137 9.20 14.55 -13.34
CA GLN A 137 9.21 13.10 -13.32
C GLN A 137 9.37 12.63 -11.86
N VAL A 138 8.38 11.91 -11.35
CA VAL A 138 8.39 11.34 -10.01
C VAL A 138 8.86 9.88 -10.10
N ASP A 139 9.90 9.54 -9.36
CA ASP A 139 10.37 8.16 -9.17
C ASP A 139 10.85 8.02 -7.71
N VAL A 140 9.92 7.65 -6.83
CA VAL A 140 10.14 7.58 -5.39
C VAL A 140 9.71 6.22 -4.87
N ALA A 141 10.59 5.55 -4.13
CA ALA A 141 10.26 4.30 -3.42
C ALA A 141 9.99 4.59 -1.94
N ILE A 142 8.79 4.28 -1.46
CA ILE A 142 8.39 4.56 -0.08
C ILE A 142 8.35 3.26 0.72
N PHE A 143 9.19 3.20 1.76
CA PHE A 143 9.26 2.12 2.73
C PHE A 143 8.47 2.50 3.98
N ARG A 144 7.37 1.80 4.21
CA ARG A 144 6.47 1.96 5.34
C ARG A 144 6.65 0.78 6.29
N GLN A 145 7.01 1.05 7.55
CA GLN A 145 6.90 0.03 8.59
C GLN A 145 5.42 -0.32 8.78
N ASN A 146 5.05 -1.60 8.74
CA ASN A 146 3.67 -1.99 8.42
C ASN A 146 2.92 -2.69 9.57
N THR A 147 3.60 -3.01 10.69
CA THR A 147 3.04 -3.81 11.79
C THR A 147 2.99 -3.09 13.13
N GLU A 148 3.72 -1.99 13.29
CA GLU A 148 3.85 -1.24 14.55
C GLU A 148 3.28 0.18 14.43
N GLY A 149 3.58 1.03 15.39
CA GLY A 149 3.16 2.43 15.43
C GLY A 149 1.74 2.60 15.95
N LEU A 150 1.07 3.66 15.51
CA LEU A 150 -0.34 3.92 15.90
C LEU A 150 -1.29 2.85 15.36
N TYR A 151 -1.02 2.32 14.18
CA TYR A 151 -1.87 1.29 13.55
C TYR A 151 -1.65 -0.11 14.16
N GLY A 152 -0.77 -0.24 15.16
CA GLY A 152 -0.69 -1.43 16.01
C GLY A 152 -1.93 -1.66 16.88
N GLY A 153 -2.83 -0.64 16.97
CA GLY A 153 -4.17 -0.76 17.53
C GLY A 153 -4.21 -0.94 19.06
N VAL A 154 -3.14 -0.59 19.78
CA VAL A 154 -3.12 -0.64 21.24
C VAL A 154 -3.71 0.66 21.80
N GLU A 155 -5.02 0.64 22.02
CA GLU A 155 -5.77 1.84 22.41
C GLU A 155 -6.93 1.52 23.36
N TRP A 156 -7.36 2.53 24.08
CA TRP A 156 -8.48 2.45 25.04
C TRP A 156 -9.32 3.73 24.99
N SER A 157 -10.63 3.57 24.95
CA SER A 157 -11.57 4.54 25.48
C SER A 157 -11.76 4.21 26.94
N ASN A 158 -11.71 5.18 27.84
CA ASN A 158 -11.74 4.95 29.27
C ASN A 158 -10.63 3.97 29.71
N PRO A 159 -9.35 4.37 29.71
CA PRO A 159 -8.26 3.49 30.03
C PRO A 159 -8.43 2.84 31.43
N PRO A 160 -8.16 1.53 31.57
CA PRO A 160 -8.27 0.86 32.87
C PRO A 160 -7.27 1.46 33.86
N ALA A 161 -7.55 1.29 35.17
CA ALA A 161 -6.77 1.91 36.25
C ALA A 161 -5.25 1.72 36.09
N GLN A 162 -4.82 0.51 35.73
CA GLN A 162 -3.40 0.21 35.55
C GLN A 162 -2.74 1.06 34.45
N VAL A 163 -3.44 1.31 33.34
CA VAL A 163 -2.94 2.16 32.25
C VAL A 163 -2.97 3.62 32.66
N TYR A 164 -4.05 4.07 33.28
CA TYR A 164 -4.18 5.43 33.77
C TYR A 164 -3.11 5.76 34.82
N ASP A 165 -2.89 4.89 35.81
CA ASP A 165 -1.88 5.06 36.84
C ASP A 165 -0.47 5.10 36.23
N ALA A 166 -0.18 4.25 35.24
CA ALA A 166 1.08 4.30 34.52
C ALA A 166 1.27 5.63 33.78
N LEU A 167 0.24 6.16 33.12
CA LEU A 167 0.29 7.47 32.45
C LEU A 167 0.47 8.61 33.45
N MET A 168 -0.15 8.53 34.64
CA MET A 168 0.00 9.50 35.73
C MET A 168 1.43 9.61 36.29
N THR A 169 2.27 8.60 36.06
CA THR A 169 3.71 8.71 36.40
C THR A 169 4.45 9.72 35.52
N HIS A 170 3.93 9.97 34.31
CA HIS A 170 4.57 10.88 33.34
C HIS A 170 4.22 12.34 33.68
N PRO A 171 5.21 13.24 33.95
CA PRO A 171 4.96 14.61 34.43
C PRO A 171 4.05 15.42 33.50
N LYS A 172 4.19 15.29 32.19
CA LYS A 172 3.35 16.03 31.25
C LYS A 172 1.90 15.55 31.27
N PHE A 173 1.67 14.22 31.37
CA PHE A 173 0.34 13.68 31.47
C PHE A 173 -0.34 14.18 32.76
N LYS A 174 0.32 14.01 33.87
CA LYS A 174 -0.16 14.49 35.19
C LYS A 174 -0.50 15.99 35.16
N LYS A 175 0.36 16.82 34.55
CA LYS A 175 0.15 18.28 34.48
C LYS A 175 -1.07 18.63 33.59
N ASN A 176 -1.22 17.99 32.43
CA ASN A 176 -2.19 18.41 31.42
C ASN A 176 -3.54 17.72 31.57
N PHE A 177 -3.57 16.49 32.08
CA PHE A 177 -4.74 15.62 32.10
C PHE A 177 -5.06 15.04 33.49
N GLY A 178 -4.23 15.29 34.52
CA GLY A 178 -4.39 14.67 35.84
C GLY A 178 -5.67 15.07 36.60
N SER A 179 -6.36 16.13 36.19
CA SER A 179 -7.68 16.52 36.70
C SER A 179 -8.83 16.17 35.77
N THR A 180 -8.57 15.56 34.60
CA THR A 180 -9.60 15.15 33.67
C THR A 180 -10.19 13.82 34.13
N PRO A 181 -11.53 13.68 34.21
CA PRO A 181 -12.17 12.41 34.51
C PRO A 181 -11.73 11.32 33.51
N VAL A 182 -11.49 10.10 34.00
CA VAL A 182 -10.96 9.00 33.15
C VAL A 182 -11.90 8.64 32.02
N GLU A 183 -13.21 8.78 32.23
CA GLU A 183 -14.27 8.56 31.26
C GLU A 183 -14.26 9.54 30.09
N GLU A 184 -13.56 10.65 30.21
CA GLU A 184 -13.36 11.64 29.13
C GLU A 184 -12.05 11.42 28.38
N ILE A 185 -11.25 10.40 28.78
CA ILE A 185 -9.93 10.15 28.22
C ILE A 185 -9.97 8.96 27.25
N SER A 186 -9.46 9.17 26.05
CA SER A 186 -9.10 8.08 25.13
C SER A 186 -7.59 8.10 24.88
N VAL A 187 -6.98 6.93 24.84
CA VAL A 187 -5.53 6.77 24.69
C VAL A 187 -5.24 5.86 23.52
N SER A 188 -4.39 6.31 22.61
CA SER A 188 -3.76 5.48 21.57
C SER A 188 -2.24 5.48 21.79
N THR A 189 -1.62 4.32 21.71
CA THR A 189 -0.17 4.19 21.91
C THR A 189 0.55 4.10 20.58
N ARG A 190 1.73 4.70 20.51
CA ARG A 190 2.64 4.60 19.37
C ARG A 190 3.88 3.83 19.80
N ILE A 191 3.95 2.55 19.40
CA ILE A 191 5.00 1.62 19.83
C ILE A 191 5.93 1.35 18.66
N PHE A 192 7.25 1.52 18.87
CA PHE A 192 8.29 1.14 17.94
C PHE A 192 9.26 0.20 18.64
N THR A 193 9.58 -0.92 18.02
CA THR A 193 10.68 -1.77 18.46
C THR A 193 11.96 -1.46 17.69
N LYS A 194 13.11 -1.70 18.32
CA LYS A 194 14.41 -1.50 17.65
C LYS A 194 14.56 -2.42 16.44
N ASN A 195 14.13 -3.67 16.57
CA ASN A 195 14.27 -4.66 15.52
C ASN A 195 13.47 -4.28 14.27
N ALA A 196 12.17 -3.99 14.40
CA ALA A 196 11.34 -3.61 13.26
C ALA A 196 11.78 -2.27 12.64
N THR A 197 12.24 -1.33 13.50
CA THR A 197 12.79 -0.05 13.01
C THR A 197 14.08 -0.27 12.21
N GLU A 198 15.00 -1.14 12.67
CA GLU A 198 16.23 -1.46 11.95
C GLU A 198 15.93 -2.15 10.60
N ARG A 199 15.01 -3.12 10.60
CA ARG A 199 14.64 -3.88 9.40
C ARG A 199 14.13 -2.97 8.29
N ILE A 200 13.19 -2.07 8.58
CA ILE A 200 12.63 -1.17 7.56
C ILE A 200 13.67 -0.16 7.06
N ILE A 201 14.56 0.32 7.93
CA ILE A 201 15.65 1.23 7.53
C ILE A 201 16.63 0.50 6.60
N ARG A 202 17.08 -0.70 6.97
CA ARG A 202 17.97 -1.50 6.13
C ARG A 202 17.35 -1.81 4.78
N ALA A 203 16.08 -2.24 4.75
CA ALA A 203 15.36 -2.49 3.50
C ALA A 203 15.33 -1.26 2.58
N ALA A 204 15.17 -0.05 3.14
CA ALA A 204 15.21 1.19 2.38
C ALA A 204 16.61 1.49 1.79
N PHE A 205 17.67 1.29 2.57
CA PHE A 205 19.04 1.48 2.09
C PHE A 205 19.45 0.42 1.06
N ASP A 206 19.10 -0.86 1.29
CA ASP A 206 19.36 -1.94 0.34
C ASP A 206 18.69 -1.66 -1.01
N HIS A 207 17.45 -1.18 -0.97
CA HIS A 207 16.74 -0.76 -2.16
C HIS A 207 17.44 0.42 -2.87
N ALA A 208 17.90 1.41 -2.11
CA ALA A 208 18.63 2.55 -2.67
C ALA A 208 19.90 2.10 -3.39
N VAL A 209 20.65 1.17 -2.80
CA VAL A 209 21.84 0.59 -3.43
C VAL A 209 21.50 -0.21 -4.68
N LYS A 210 20.48 -1.11 -4.57
CA LYS A 210 20.06 -2.00 -5.67
C LYS A 210 19.62 -1.24 -6.92
N PHE A 211 18.93 -0.10 -6.74
CA PHE A 211 18.33 0.67 -7.83
C PHE A 211 19.03 2.01 -8.11
N ASP A 212 20.25 2.20 -7.58
CA ASP A 212 21.10 3.40 -7.78
C ASP A 212 20.45 4.73 -7.35
N TYR A 213 19.57 4.70 -6.33
CA TYR A 213 19.09 5.93 -5.71
C TYR A 213 20.19 6.58 -4.88
N LYS A 214 20.28 7.92 -4.91
CA LYS A 214 21.35 8.67 -4.26
C LYS A 214 21.07 8.98 -2.79
N SER A 215 19.81 8.96 -2.38
CA SER A 215 19.41 9.36 -1.04
C SER A 215 18.33 8.48 -0.44
N VAL A 216 18.37 8.36 0.89
CA VAL A 216 17.28 7.85 1.74
C VAL A 216 16.81 8.97 2.65
N THR A 217 15.52 9.25 2.65
CA THR A 217 14.89 10.27 3.49
C THR A 217 14.11 9.60 4.61
N VAL A 218 14.47 9.86 5.88
CA VAL A 218 13.62 9.51 7.03
C VAL A 218 12.51 10.54 7.15
N CYS A 219 11.28 10.13 6.91
CA CYS A 219 10.09 10.98 7.00
C CYS A 219 9.34 10.69 8.31
N GLU A 220 9.62 11.49 9.34
CA GLU A 220 9.11 11.32 10.70
C GLU A 220 8.84 12.68 11.37
N LYS A 221 8.69 12.74 12.69
CA LYS A 221 8.50 13.99 13.44
C LYS A 221 9.40 14.05 14.70
N PRO A 222 10.73 13.90 14.58
CA PRO A 222 11.62 13.74 15.74
C PRO A 222 11.72 14.97 16.64
N ASN A 223 11.40 16.15 16.14
CA ASN A 223 11.39 17.39 16.95
C ASN A 223 10.24 17.44 17.97
N VAL A 224 9.15 16.69 17.73
CA VAL A 224 7.97 16.62 18.61
C VAL A 224 7.83 15.24 19.23
N ILE A 225 7.88 14.17 18.40
CA ILE A 225 7.77 12.77 18.83
C ILE A 225 9.19 12.24 19.07
N ARG A 226 9.76 12.59 20.20
CA ARG A 226 11.21 12.46 20.46
C ARG A 226 11.67 11.02 20.63
N GLU A 227 10.83 10.16 21.24
CA GLU A 227 11.22 8.80 21.57
C GLU A 227 11.14 7.89 20.33
N THR A 228 9.99 7.72 19.71
CA THR A 228 9.82 6.80 18.58
C THR A 228 10.43 7.36 17.28
N SER A 229 10.02 8.54 16.82
CA SER A 229 10.62 9.17 15.64
C SER A 229 12.10 9.50 15.82
N GLY A 230 12.49 9.92 17.03
CA GLY A 230 13.90 10.20 17.35
C GLY A 230 14.75 8.92 17.34
N MET A 231 14.24 7.79 17.81
CA MET A 231 14.92 6.50 17.74
C MET A 231 15.15 6.10 16.26
N MET A 232 14.11 6.19 15.42
CA MET A 232 14.19 5.84 14.01
C MET A 232 15.27 6.66 13.28
N TYR A 233 15.29 7.98 13.49
CA TYR A 233 16.28 8.84 12.84
C TYR A 233 17.71 8.58 13.33
N LYS A 234 17.92 8.42 14.65
CA LYS A 234 19.24 8.09 15.21
C LYS A 234 19.76 6.76 14.69
N MET A 235 18.88 5.77 14.59
CA MET A 235 19.23 4.44 14.06
C MET A 235 19.60 4.54 12.57
N ALA A 236 18.85 5.31 11.79
CA ALA A 236 19.18 5.53 10.37
C ALA A 236 20.55 6.20 10.20
N GLN A 237 20.92 7.17 11.06
CA GLN A 237 22.24 7.78 11.05
C GLN A 237 23.36 6.77 11.35
N GLN A 238 23.15 5.87 12.32
CA GLN A 238 24.13 4.84 12.68
C GLN A 238 24.32 3.83 11.54
N ILE A 239 23.23 3.33 10.98
CA ILE A 239 23.22 2.36 9.88
C ILE A 239 23.85 2.98 8.62
N GLN A 240 23.44 4.18 8.24
CA GLN A 240 24.00 4.88 7.07
C GLN A 240 25.51 5.04 7.18
N LYS A 241 25.98 5.52 8.34
CA LYS A 241 27.42 5.75 8.55
C LYS A 241 28.25 4.46 8.54
N ALA A 242 27.70 3.37 9.08
CA ALA A 242 28.40 2.10 9.20
C ALA A 242 28.40 1.30 7.90
N ASP A 243 27.23 1.19 7.25
CA ASP A 243 27.00 0.20 6.22
C ASP A 243 26.71 0.79 4.83
N TYR A 244 26.24 2.06 4.76
CA TYR A 244 25.83 2.72 3.50
C TYR A 244 26.40 4.13 3.34
N PRO A 245 27.73 4.35 3.54
CA PRO A 245 28.32 5.71 3.53
C PRO A 245 28.20 6.42 2.18
N GLN A 246 27.93 5.70 1.09
CA GLN A 246 27.75 6.23 -0.26
C GLN A 246 26.35 6.78 -0.53
N ILE A 247 25.36 6.49 0.35
CA ILE A 247 23.97 6.97 0.22
C ILE A 247 23.77 8.17 1.11
N GLU A 248 23.26 9.27 0.58
CA GLU A 248 22.92 10.45 1.37
C GLU A 248 21.73 10.15 2.31
N LEU A 249 21.83 10.55 3.56
CA LEU A 249 20.73 10.47 4.52
C LEU A 249 20.11 11.85 4.71
N TRP A 250 18.85 11.95 4.34
CA TRP A 250 18.03 13.14 4.60
C TRP A 250 17.03 12.90 5.73
N ASN A 251 16.57 13.97 6.34
CA ASN A 251 15.51 13.94 7.37
C ASN A 251 14.50 15.03 7.09
N THR A 252 13.22 14.67 7.09
CA THR A 252 12.12 15.61 6.92
C THR A 252 11.03 15.33 7.94
N ASN A 253 10.39 16.41 8.42
CA ASN A 253 9.18 16.28 9.22
C ASN A 253 8.00 15.99 8.28
N ILE A 254 7.07 15.12 8.70
CA ILE A 254 5.93 14.69 7.86
C ILE A 254 5.11 15.87 7.31
N ASP A 255 4.85 16.91 8.11
CA ASP A 255 4.15 18.11 7.66
C ASP A 255 4.92 18.90 6.60
N ALA A 256 6.24 19.03 6.76
CA ALA A 256 7.10 19.63 5.75
C ALA A 256 7.18 18.77 4.49
N GLN A 257 7.23 17.43 4.64
CA GLN A 257 7.23 16.51 3.52
C GLN A 257 5.98 16.66 2.65
N MET A 258 4.81 16.80 3.26
CA MET A 258 3.55 17.02 2.53
C MET A 258 3.53 18.34 1.75
N MET A 259 4.23 19.36 2.21
CA MET A 259 4.44 20.58 1.44
C MET A 259 5.47 20.37 0.30
N TRP A 260 6.60 19.73 0.61
CA TRP A 260 7.68 19.54 -0.37
C TRP A 260 7.29 18.65 -1.55
N LEU A 261 6.45 17.62 -1.33
CA LEU A 261 5.98 16.77 -2.42
C LEU A 261 5.18 17.57 -3.48
N THR A 262 4.55 18.68 -3.10
CA THR A 262 3.85 19.56 -4.04
C THR A 262 4.75 20.65 -4.67
N LYS A 263 6.02 20.69 -4.25
CA LYS A 263 7.01 21.64 -4.76
C LYS A 263 8.05 20.98 -5.65
N ASN A 264 8.78 20.02 -5.10
CA ASN A 264 9.91 19.37 -5.73
C ASN A 264 9.87 17.86 -5.49
N PRO A 265 8.83 17.11 -5.98
CA PRO A 265 8.71 15.69 -5.74
C PRO A 265 9.86 14.88 -6.38
N GLU A 266 10.44 15.40 -7.45
CA GLU A 266 11.50 14.77 -8.25
C GLU A 266 12.87 14.66 -7.55
N ILE A 267 13.07 15.36 -6.42
CA ILE A 267 14.35 15.31 -5.71
C ILE A 267 14.49 14.09 -4.80
N TYR A 268 13.37 13.43 -4.48
CA TYR A 268 13.36 12.29 -3.59
C TYR A 268 13.64 10.98 -4.33
N GLY A 269 14.47 10.11 -3.72
CA GLY A 269 14.71 8.75 -4.21
C GLY A 269 13.95 7.74 -3.35
N VAL A 270 14.51 7.41 -2.17
CA VAL A 270 13.86 6.50 -1.22
C VAL A 270 13.39 7.27 0.00
N ILE A 271 12.15 7.01 0.44
CA ILE A 271 11.61 7.54 1.69
C ILE A 271 11.32 6.38 2.63
N VAL A 272 11.69 6.49 3.90
CA VAL A 272 11.39 5.52 4.94
C VAL A 272 10.65 6.18 6.10
N ALA A 273 9.57 5.56 6.57
CA ALA A 273 8.71 6.12 7.61
C ALA A 273 8.06 5.03 8.47
N GLY A 274 7.63 5.40 9.67
CA GLY A 274 6.74 4.57 10.48
C GLY A 274 5.37 4.38 9.82
N ASN A 275 4.55 3.51 10.37
CA ASN A 275 3.32 3.01 9.76
C ASN A 275 2.38 4.13 9.28
N MET A 276 1.88 4.97 10.19
CA MET A 276 0.94 6.04 9.85
C MET A 276 1.54 7.08 8.89
N PHE A 277 2.77 7.52 9.14
CA PHE A 277 3.39 8.53 8.28
C PHE A 277 3.77 7.98 6.91
N GLY A 278 4.18 6.70 6.85
CA GLY A 278 4.42 6.00 5.60
C GLY A 278 3.16 5.86 4.74
N ASP A 279 1.99 5.65 5.39
CA ASP A 279 0.68 5.62 4.72
C ASP A 279 0.36 6.99 4.10
N ILE A 280 0.43 8.04 4.91
CA ILE A 280 0.11 9.41 4.48
C ILE A 280 1.01 9.87 3.33
N VAL A 281 2.33 9.67 3.46
CA VAL A 281 3.27 10.14 2.43
C VAL A 281 3.16 9.34 1.14
N SER A 282 2.92 8.02 1.23
CA SER A 282 2.77 7.21 0.02
C SER A 282 1.50 7.56 -0.77
N ASP A 283 0.39 7.81 -0.09
CA ASP A 283 -0.85 8.26 -0.75
C ASP A 283 -0.69 9.66 -1.34
N GLY A 284 0.07 10.53 -0.66
CA GLY A 284 0.43 11.85 -1.20
C GLY A 284 1.22 11.74 -2.51
N PHE A 285 2.26 10.91 -2.56
CA PHE A 285 3.02 10.68 -3.80
C PHE A 285 2.22 9.92 -4.86
N ALA A 286 1.35 8.98 -4.47
CA ALA A 286 0.44 8.31 -5.39
C ALA A 286 -0.45 9.33 -6.13
N GLY A 287 -0.93 10.37 -5.42
CA GLY A 287 -1.68 11.46 -6.03
C GLY A 287 -0.93 12.22 -7.12
N LEU A 288 0.41 12.25 -7.08
CA LEU A 288 1.23 12.94 -8.09
C LEU A 288 1.46 12.13 -9.37
N ILE A 289 1.26 10.81 -9.32
CA ILE A 289 1.55 9.90 -10.44
C ILE A 289 0.29 9.36 -11.14
N GLY A 290 -0.88 9.82 -10.75
CA GLY A 290 -2.14 9.38 -11.35
C GLY A 290 -3.16 8.82 -10.36
N GLY A 291 -2.85 8.88 -9.06
CA GLY A 291 -3.73 8.43 -7.98
C GLY A 291 -3.75 6.91 -7.81
N LEU A 292 -4.78 6.43 -7.15
CA LEU A 292 -4.90 5.03 -6.72
C LEU A 292 -4.94 4.00 -7.88
N GLY A 293 -5.30 4.44 -9.10
CA GLY A 293 -5.28 3.57 -10.29
C GLY A 293 -3.88 3.17 -10.77
N PHE A 294 -2.83 3.82 -10.22
CA PHE A 294 -1.41 3.56 -10.52
C PHE A 294 -0.61 3.11 -9.29
N ALA A 295 -1.17 3.21 -8.11
CA ALA A 295 -0.47 2.98 -6.86
C ALA A 295 -0.45 1.49 -6.48
N CYS A 296 0.73 0.92 -6.42
CA CYS A 296 0.99 -0.49 -6.12
C CYS A 296 1.74 -0.66 -4.79
N SER A 297 1.73 -1.87 -4.25
CA SER A 297 2.33 -2.19 -2.96
C SER A 297 2.85 -3.63 -2.91
N ALA A 298 3.97 -3.82 -2.24
CA ALA A 298 4.48 -5.11 -1.79
C ALA A 298 4.60 -5.12 -0.27
N GLN A 299 4.14 -6.18 0.36
CA GLN A 299 4.24 -6.40 1.80
C GLN A 299 5.02 -7.69 2.03
N THR A 300 6.15 -7.59 2.68
CA THR A 300 7.09 -8.71 2.75
C THR A 300 7.60 -8.96 4.16
N ASN A 301 7.94 -10.22 4.42
CA ASN A 301 8.76 -10.61 5.53
C ASN A 301 9.90 -11.51 5.00
N PRO A 302 11.11 -10.99 4.88
CA PRO A 302 12.25 -11.77 4.37
C PRO A 302 12.61 -13.00 5.19
N ASP A 303 12.30 -13.02 6.50
CA ASP A 303 12.67 -14.14 7.39
C ASP A 303 11.87 -15.40 7.10
N ASN A 304 10.62 -15.29 6.65
CA ASN A 304 9.77 -16.44 6.31
C ASN A 304 9.51 -16.58 4.80
N GLY A 305 9.97 -15.61 4.00
CA GLY A 305 9.81 -15.58 2.56
C GLY A 305 8.37 -15.32 2.08
N ILE A 306 7.47 -14.86 2.98
CA ILE A 306 6.09 -14.56 2.62
C ILE A 306 6.02 -13.13 2.08
N ALA A 307 5.34 -12.99 0.93
CA ALA A 307 5.11 -11.71 0.28
C ALA A 307 3.70 -11.62 -0.31
N ILE A 308 3.02 -10.50 -0.06
CA ILE A 308 1.71 -10.18 -0.61
C ILE A 308 1.82 -8.90 -1.45
N PHE A 309 1.32 -8.96 -2.66
CA PHE A 309 1.35 -7.86 -3.62
C PHE A 309 -0.06 -7.39 -3.91
N GLU A 310 -0.32 -6.11 -3.72
CA GLU A 310 -1.67 -5.53 -3.81
C GLU A 310 -1.63 -4.11 -4.36
N PRO A 311 -2.68 -3.65 -5.08
CA PRO A 311 -2.87 -2.24 -5.32
C PRO A 311 -3.21 -1.54 -4.00
N THR A 312 -2.95 -0.23 -3.90
CA THR A 312 -3.27 0.53 -2.67
C THR A 312 -4.73 0.97 -2.61
N HIS A 313 -5.50 0.83 -3.71
CA HIS A 313 -6.92 1.18 -3.73
C HIS A 313 -7.77 0.18 -2.93
N GLY A 314 -8.88 0.66 -2.36
CA GLY A 314 -9.90 -0.19 -1.73
C GLY A 314 -10.81 -0.89 -2.75
N SER A 315 -11.81 -1.56 -2.24
CA SER A 315 -12.77 -2.37 -3.02
C SER A 315 -13.75 -1.57 -3.89
N ALA A 316 -13.88 -0.27 -3.70
CA ALA A 316 -14.79 0.62 -4.44
C ALA A 316 -16.15 -0.02 -4.76
N PRO A 317 -16.95 -0.43 -3.75
CA PRO A 317 -18.14 -1.27 -3.93
C PRO A 317 -19.17 -0.66 -4.89
N LYS A 318 -19.22 0.67 -4.99
CA LYS A 318 -20.11 1.37 -5.93
C LYS A 318 -19.88 1.03 -7.41
N TYR A 319 -18.71 0.47 -7.77
CA TYR A 319 -18.38 0.08 -9.15
C TYR A 319 -18.47 -1.43 -9.38
N ALA A 320 -18.58 -2.22 -8.31
CA ALA A 320 -18.56 -3.68 -8.38
C ALA A 320 -19.74 -4.26 -9.18
N ASP A 321 -20.91 -3.63 -9.06
CA ASP A 321 -22.17 -4.09 -9.67
C ASP A 321 -22.39 -3.55 -11.11
N TYR A 322 -21.41 -2.82 -11.66
CA TYR A 322 -21.56 -2.33 -13.03
C TYR A 322 -21.45 -3.48 -14.03
N PRO A 323 -22.29 -3.50 -15.07
CA PRO A 323 -22.29 -4.58 -16.09
C PRO A 323 -20.93 -4.75 -16.78
N VAL A 324 -20.18 -3.65 -16.89
CA VAL A 324 -18.82 -3.61 -17.41
C VAL A 324 -17.95 -2.92 -16.39
N SER A 325 -16.85 -3.56 -16.01
CA SER A 325 -15.89 -2.95 -15.09
C SER A 325 -15.19 -1.76 -15.76
N ILE A 326 -15.22 -0.62 -15.08
CA ILE A 326 -14.67 0.65 -15.58
C ILE A 326 -13.34 1.04 -14.94
N VAL A 327 -12.87 0.26 -13.95
CA VAL A 327 -11.73 0.62 -13.12
C VAL A 327 -10.40 0.38 -13.83
N ASN A 328 -9.43 1.21 -13.51
CA ASN A 328 -8.08 1.11 -14.06
C ASN A 328 -7.35 -0.10 -13.44
N PRO A 329 -6.88 -1.10 -14.23
CA PRO A 329 -6.19 -2.27 -13.69
C PRO A 329 -4.68 -2.05 -13.49
N ILE A 330 -4.12 -0.91 -13.87
CA ILE A 330 -2.67 -0.69 -13.91
C ILE A 330 -2.05 -0.87 -12.53
N ALA A 331 -2.68 -0.39 -11.45
CA ALA A 331 -2.17 -0.58 -10.10
C ALA A 331 -1.99 -2.06 -9.72
N MET A 332 -2.93 -2.93 -10.11
CA MET A 332 -2.83 -4.37 -9.89
C MET A 332 -1.75 -5.00 -10.78
N ILE A 333 -1.63 -4.57 -12.02
CA ILE A 333 -0.59 -5.02 -12.97
C ILE A 333 0.79 -4.63 -12.45
N GLU A 334 0.96 -3.40 -11.95
CA GLU A 334 2.22 -2.95 -11.33
C GLU A 334 2.55 -3.73 -10.04
N SER A 335 1.54 -4.07 -9.24
CA SER A 335 1.72 -4.94 -8.06
C SER A 335 2.22 -6.33 -8.48
N ALA A 336 1.69 -6.86 -9.58
CA ALA A 336 2.17 -8.12 -10.14
C ALA A 336 3.59 -8.00 -10.72
N CYS A 337 3.97 -6.86 -11.29
CA CYS A 337 5.36 -6.61 -11.69
C CYS A 337 6.30 -6.61 -10.49
N MET A 338 5.89 -6.04 -9.34
CA MET A 338 6.67 -6.14 -8.09
C MET A 338 6.81 -7.59 -7.62
N MET A 339 5.75 -8.40 -7.75
CA MET A 339 5.82 -9.84 -7.48
C MET A 339 6.84 -10.53 -8.37
N LEU A 340 6.79 -10.28 -9.68
CA LEU A 340 7.75 -10.86 -10.64
C LEU A 340 9.20 -10.50 -10.31
N GLU A 341 9.46 -9.24 -9.94
CA GLU A 341 10.80 -8.80 -9.50
C GLU A 341 11.24 -9.46 -8.18
N TYR A 342 10.29 -9.72 -7.27
CA TYR A 342 10.57 -10.41 -6.00
C TYR A 342 10.95 -11.88 -6.20
N ILE A 343 10.39 -12.53 -7.23
CA ILE A 343 10.65 -13.94 -7.54
C ILE A 343 11.66 -14.13 -8.70
N ASP A 344 12.44 -13.09 -9.02
CA ASP A 344 13.49 -13.05 -10.03
C ASP A 344 13.04 -13.23 -11.50
N GLU A 345 11.76 -12.96 -11.80
CA GLU A 345 11.21 -12.93 -13.18
C GLU A 345 11.30 -11.51 -13.79
N ILE A 346 12.48 -10.89 -13.70
CA ILE A 346 12.71 -9.47 -14.02
C ILE A 346 12.41 -9.15 -15.49
N GLU A 347 12.71 -10.07 -16.41
CA GLU A 347 12.47 -9.87 -17.85
C GLU A 347 10.98 -9.73 -18.15
N ILE A 348 10.15 -10.55 -17.51
CA ILE A 348 8.67 -10.51 -17.70
C ILE A 348 8.13 -9.21 -17.09
N ALA A 349 8.60 -8.81 -15.90
CA ALA A 349 8.21 -7.55 -15.27
C ALA A 349 8.56 -6.34 -16.15
N THR A 350 9.77 -6.33 -16.70
CA THR A 350 10.25 -5.26 -17.60
C THR A 350 9.41 -5.18 -18.88
N LYS A 351 9.09 -6.33 -19.48
CA LYS A 351 8.23 -6.43 -20.66
C LYS A 351 6.84 -5.85 -20.39
N ILE A 352 6.23 -6.19 -19.24
CA ILE A 352 4.90 -5.70 -18.88
C ILE A 352 4.94 -4.19 -18.65
N ARG A 353 5.89 -3.67 -17.85
CA ARG A 353 6.03 -2.23 -17.58
C ARG A 353 6.27 -1.41 -18.85
N LYS A 354 7.08 -1.94 -19.78
CA LYS A 354 7.27 -1.29 -21.08
C LYS A 354 5.94 -1.16 -21.83
N ALA A 355 5.14 -2.24 -21.88
CA ALA A 355 3.85 -2.22 -22.52
C ALA A 355 2.87 -1.24 -21.85
N VAL A 356 2.82 -1.19 -20.52
CA VAL A 356 2.03 -0.20 -19.77
C VAL A 356 2.46 1.22 -20.13
N ALA A 357 3.76 1.50 -20.13
CA ALA A 357 4.31 2.80 -20.49
C ALA A 357 3.93 3.23 -21.91
N GLU A 358 4.01 2.32 -22.87
CA GLU A 358 3.61 2.58 -24.25
C GLU A 358 2.11 2.89 -24.39
N VAL A 359 1.23 2.11 -23.74
CA VAL A 359 -0.23 2.35 -23.77
C VAL A 359 -0.58 3.70 -23.15
N VAL A 360 0.02 4.02 -22.01
CA VAL A 360 -0.20 5.30 -21.32
C VAL A 360 0.28 6.47 -22.17
N THR A 361 1.48 6.38 -22.76
CA THR A 361 2.09 7.41 -23.61
C THR A 361 1.27 7.64 -24.88
N GLU A 362 0.82 6.58 -25.56
CA GLU A 362 -0.02 6.70 -26.75
C GLU A 362 -1.37 7.35 -26.45
N GLY A 363 -1.91 7.15 -25.26
CA GLY A 363 -3.14 7.77 -24.80
C GLY A 363 -4.41 7.44 -25.60
N LYS A 364 -4.36 6.38 -26.41
CA LYS A 364 -5.51 5.92 -27.24
C LYS A 364 -6.55 5.17 -26.40
N VAL A 365 -6.11 4.48 -25.36
CA VAL A 365 -6.95 3.72 -24.43
C VAL A 365 -6.79 4.35 -23.04
N ARG A 366 -7.87 4.90 -22.51
CA ARG A 366 -7.89 5.58 -21.20
C ARG A 366 -9.12 5.18 -20.43
N THR A 367 -8.96 4.77 -19.21
CA THR A 367 -10.05 4.54 -18.26
C THR A 367 -10.67 5.87 -17.81
N TYR A 368 -11.81 5.83 -17.17
CA TYR A 368 -12.58 7.03 -16.77
C TYR A 368 -11.77 8.00 -15.89
N ASP A 369 -10.93 7.47 -15.00
CA ASP A 369 -10.03 8.25 -14.13
C ASP A 369 -9.00 9.02 -14.95
N MET A 370 -8.33 8.35 -15.91
CA MET A 370 -7.39 8.99 -16.84
C MET A 370 -8.05 10.05 -17.73
N MET A 371 -9.35 9.94 -18.00
CA MET A 371 -10.14 10.93 -18.71
C MET A 371 -10.73 12.02 -17.79
N LYS A 372 -10.43 11.98 -16.47
CA LYS A 372 -10.97 12.90 -15.45
C LYS A 372 -12.50 12.93 -15.41
N MET A 373 -13.13 11.79 -15.75
CA MET A 373 -14.58 11.62 -15.71
C MET A 373 -15.04 11.20 -14.31
N THR A 374 -16.27 11.57 -13.96
CA THR A 374 -16.93 10.98 -12.79
C THR A 374 -17.27 9.53 -13.09
N GLY A 375 -16.85 8.59 -12.22
CA GLY A 375 -17.11 7.16 -12.41
C GLY A 375 -18.60 6.84 -12.32
N LYS A 376 -19.20 6.54 -13.46
CA LYS A 376 -20.59 6.10 -13.67
C LYS A 376 -20.60 4.93 -14.64
N ALA A 377 -21.66 4.13 -14.64
CA ALA A 377 -21.77 2.97 -15.51
C ALA A 377 -21.77 3.33 -17.02
N ASP A 378 -22.13 4.55 -17.37
CA ASP A 378 -22.24 5.04 -18.75
C ASP A 378 -20.95 5.65 -19.32
N VAL A 379 -19.85 5.72 -18.55
CA VAL A 379 -18.58 6.32 -19.01
C VAL A 379 -18.02 5.60 -20.25
N ILE A 380 -18.30 4.29 -20.41
CA ILE A 380 -17.92 3.52 -21.59
C ILE A 380 -18.56 4.10 -22.87
N ASN A 381 -19.83 4.48 -22.79
CA ASN A 381 -20.54 5.11 -23.90
C ASN A 381 -20.00 6.50 -24.24
N ASN A 382 -19.25 7.09 -23.32
CA ASN A 382 -18.62 8.41 -23.45
C ASN A 382 -17.13 8.32 -23.82
N GLY A 383 -16.66 7.14 -24.25
CA GLY A 383 -15.32 6.92 -24.77
C GLY A 383 -14.26 6.47 -23.75
N ALA A 384 -14.64 6.25 -22.49
CA ALA A 384 -13.72 5.66 -21.52
C ALA A 384 -13.54 4.16 -21.82
N ALA A 385 -12.33 3.68 -21.66
CA ALA A 385 -12.04 2.24 -21.77
C ALA A 385 -12.50 1.49 -20.51
N SER A 386 -12.96 0.28 -20.71
CA SER A 386 -13.20 -0.70 -19.64
C SER A 386 -11.89 -1.25 -19.08
N THR A 387 -11.97 -1.91 -17.93
CA THR A 387 -10.85 -2.66 -17.33
C THR A 387 -10.28 -3.68 -18.32
N GLN A 388 -11.16 -4.40 -19.04
CA GLN A 388 -10.80 -5.39 -20.05
C GLN A 388 -10.08 -4.77 -21.25
N GLU A 389 -10.58 -3.63 -21.76
CA GLU A 389 -9.97 -2.95 -22.90
C GLU A 389 -8.58 -2.41 -22.58
N MET A 390 -8.37 -1.89 -21.37
CA MET A 390 -7.06 -1.48 -20.90
C MET A 390 -6.08 -2.67 -20.82
N ALA A 391 -6.48 -3.77 -20.21
CA ALA A 391 -5.67 -4.99 -20.16
C ALA A 391 -5.36 -5.54 -21.56
N ALA A 392 -6.35 -5.57 -22.46
CA ALA A 392 -6.18 -6.00 -23.84
C ALA A 392 -5.20 -5.10 -24.61
N ALA A 393 -5.24 -3.78 -24.39
CA ALA A 393 -4.30 -2.85 -25.00
C ALA A 393 -2.86 -3.14 -24.57
N ILE A 394 -2.63 -3.45 -23.29
CA ILE A 394 -1.31 -3.83 -22.76
C ILE A 394 -0.86 -5.16 -23.38
N ILE A 395 -1.73 -6.18 -23.43
CA ILE A 395 -1.45 -7.48 -24.03
C ILE A 395 -1.06 -7.36 -25.52
N ASN A 396 -1.73 -6.46 -26.24
CA ASN A 396 -1.44 -6.26 -27.66
C ASN A 396 -0.03 -5.70 -27.92
N LYS A 397 0.58 -5.01 -26.94
CA LYS A 397 1.97 -4.56 -27.04
C LYS A 397 3.00 -5.70 -27.00
N PHE A 398 2.63 -6.88 -26.49
CA PHE A 398 3.52 -8.04 -26.50
C PHE A 398 3.65 -8.71 -27.90
N LYS A 399 2.74 -8.38 -28.82
CA LYS A 399 2.67 -8.96 -30.17
C LYS A 399 3.33 -8.07 -31.22
N ALA A 400 3.63 -6.83 -30.87
CA ALA A 400 4.26 -5.84 -31.73
C ALA A 400 5.79 -5.89 -31.59
#